data_ba453f3132135a726216eb007942dc63
#
_entry.id   ba453f3132135a726216eb007942dc63
#
_cell.length_a   1.000
_cell.length_b   1.000
_cell.length_c   1.000
_cell.angle_alpha   90.00
_cell.angle_beta   90.00
_cell.angle_gamma   90.00
#
_symmetry.space_group_name_H-M   'P 1'
#
loop_
_entity.id
_entity.type
_entity.pdbx_description
1 polymer ?
#
loop_
_entity_poly.entity_id
_entity_poly.type
_entity_poly.pdbx_seq_one_letter_code
_entity_poly.pdbx_strand_id
1 'polypeptide(L)'
;MSKGIVTEYPEICIFCGRQAEAEHHLIFGTAGRELSERDGLKIPVCNNCHNMGQKLCRIHENPMAERLSKMLGQATWEKEWILTNVPDCGKESKKAREAFRKRYGRSYL
;
A
#
# COMPACT_ATOMS: atom_id res chain seq x y z
N MET A 1 14.24 -7.96 5.00
CA MET A 1 13.11 -7.49 4.18
C MET A 1 11.80 -7.82 4.86
N SER A 2 10.91 -6.88 4.91
CA SER A 2 9.57 -7.11 5.46
C SER A 2 8.73 -7.94 4.51
N LYS A 3 7.85 -8.75 5.06
CA LYS A 3 6.85 -9.46 4.29
C LYS A 3 5.68 -8.52 3.98
N GLY A 4 5.12 -8.60 2.77
CA GLY A 4 3.91 -7.86 2.43
C GLY A 4 2.72 -8.33 3.25
N ILE A 5 1.88 -7.39 3.69
CA ILE A 5 0.73 -7.69 4.56
C ILE A 5 -0.61 -7.45 3.87
N VAL A 6 -0.60 -7.05 2.60
CA VAL A 6 -1.82 -6.63 1.90
C VAL A 6 -2.59 -7.81 1.32
N THR A 7 -1.90 -8.79 0.77
CA THR A 7 -2.53 -9.94 0.11
C THR A 7 -1.98 -11.25 0.63
N GLU A 8 -2.79 -12.30 0.55
CA GLU A 8 -2.40 -13.65 0.91
C GLU A 8 -1.71 -14.39 -0.23
N TYR A 9 -1.65 -13.80 -1.42
CA TYR A 9 -1.16 -14.48 -2.63
C TYR A 9 0.04 -13.73 -3.23
N PRO A 10 1.24 -13.89 -2.63
CA PRO A 10 2.42 -13.11 -3.07
C PRO A 10 3.00 -13.52 -4.42
N GLU A 11 2.59 -14.66 -4.98
CA GLU A 11 3.14 -15.14 -6.23
C GLU A 11 2.41 -14.65 -7.48
N ILE A 12 1.24 -14.05 -7.31
CA ILE A 12 0.44 -13.61 -8.45
C ILE A 12 0.18 -12.11 -8.40
N CYS A 13 0.10 -11.50 -9.59
CA CYS A 13 -0.23 -10.09 -9.70
C CYS A 13 -1.63 -9.85 -9.12
N ILE A 14 -1.73 -8.89 -8.21
CA ILE A 14 -2.99 -8.59 -7.51
C ILE A 14 -4.07 -8.06 -8.46
N PHE A 15 -3.67 -7.53 -9.61
CA PHE A 15 -4.62 -6.92 -10.55
C PHE A 15 -5.08 -7.87 -11.66
N CYS A 16 -4.16 -8.61 -12.27
CA CYS A 16 -4.50 -9.42 -13.44
C CYS A 16 -4.37 -10.93 -13.22
N GLY A 17 -3.83 -11.37 -12.10
CA GLY A 17 -3.71 -12.78 -11.77
C GLY A 17 -2.57 -13.51 -12.46
N ARG A 18 -1.76 -12.83 -13.28
CA ARG A 18 -0.56 -13.41 -13.86
C ARG A 18 0.51 -13.58 -12.80
N GLN A 19 1.59 -14.28 -13.15
CA GLN A 19 2.72 -14.41 -12.25
C GLN A 19 3.27 -13.03 -11.89
N ALA A 20 3.54 -12.81 -10.61
CA ALA A 20 4.13 -11.56 -10.14
C ALA A 20 5.60 -11.48 -10.58
N GLU A 21 6.01 -10.31 -11.00
CA GLU A 21 7.38 -10.05 -11.46
C GLU A 21 8.08 -9.00 -10.61
N ALA A 22 7.30 -8.25 -9.82
CA ALA A 22 7.84 -7.18 -8.98
C ALA A 22 6.97 -6.98 -7.75
N GLU A 23 7.50 -6.27 -6.77
CA GLU A 23 6.72 -5.77 -5.64
C GLU A 23 6.56 -4.26 -5.79
N HIS A 24 5.32 -3.79 -5.74
CA HIS A 24 5.02 -2.36 -5.78
C HIS A 24 4.81 -1.86 -4.36
N HIS A 25 5.56 -0.86 -3.96
CA HIS A 25 5.40 -0.19 -2.67
C HIS A 25 4.20 0.75 -2.78
N LEU A 26 3.19 0.54 -1.93
CA LEU A 26 1.92 1.26 -2.05
C LEU A 26 2.06 2.75 -1.83
N ILE A 27 2.85 3.14 -0.85
CA ILE A 27 3.16 4.56 -0.61
C ILE A 27 4.60 4.75 -1.06
N PHE A 28 4.76 5.44 -2.17
CA PHE A 28 6.05 5.60 -2.82
C PHE A 28 6.47 7.07 -2.83
N GLY A 29 7.62 7.35 -3.41
CA GLY A 29 8.35 8.59 -3.23
C GLY A 29 9.52 8.30 -2.30
N THR A 30 10.39 9.30 -2.08
CA THR A 30 11.68 9.07 -1.42
C THR A 30 11.54 8.43 -0.03
N ALA A 31 10.79 9.06 0.87
CA ALA A 31 10.61 8.54 2.22
C ALA A 31 9.51 7.48 2.28
N GLY A 32 8.48 7.62 1.46
CA GLY A 32 7.33 6.70 1.47
C GLY A 32 7.69 5.29 1.08
N ARG A 33 8.56 5.12 0.08
CA ARG A 33 8.97 3.79 -0.37
C ARG A 33 9.68 3.01 0.74
N GLU A 34 10.57 3.67 1.46
CA GLU A 34 11.32 3.04 2.55
C GLU A 34 10.39 2.65 3.69
N LEU A 35 9.46 3.53 4.07
CA LEU A 35 8.49 3.23 5.12
C LEU A 35 7.54 2.10 4.69
N SER A 36 7.10 2.10 3.43
CA SER A 36 6.26 1.03 2.89
C SER A 36 6.98 -0.32 2.97
N GLU A 37 8.28 -0.35 2.66
CA GLU A 37 9.06 -1.58 2.77
C GLU A 37 9.09 -2.09 4.21
N ARG A 38 9.34 -1.19 5.16
CA ARG A 38 9.37 -1.56 6.58
C ARG A 38 8.02 -2.03 7.10
N ASP A 39 6.96 -1.41 6.65
CA ASP A 39 5.61 -1.70 7.15
C ASP A 39 4.91 -2.82 6.37
N GLY A 40 5.54 -3.35 5.33
CA GLY A 40 4.94 -4.40 4.51
C GLY A 40 3.84 -3.91 3.60
N LEU A 41 3.78 -2.61 3.30
CA LEU A 41 2.78 -2.02 2.43
C LEU A 41 3.22 -2.16 0.98
N LYS A 42 3.21 -3.39 0.49
CA LYS A 42 3.63 -3.70 -0.87
C LYS A 42 2.78 -4.82 -1.42
N ILE A 43 2.58 -4.80 -2.73
CA ILE A 43 1.74 -5.76 -3.43
C ILE A 43 2.51 -6.42 -4.56
N PRO A 44 2.22 -7.69 -4.85
CA PRO A 44 2.80 -8.37 -6.00
C PRO A 44 2.14 -7.87 -7.28
N VAL A 45 2.94 -7.55 -8.28
CA VAL A 45 2.43 -7.05 -9.57
C VAL A 45 3.26 -7.61 -10.71
N CYS A 46 2.62 -7.80 -11.88
CA CYS A 46 3.36 -8.05 -13.09
C CYS A 46 3.89 -6.71 -13.64
N ASN A 47 4.87 -6.76 -14.52
CA ASN A 47 5.48 -5.54 -15.06
C ASN A 47 4.49 -4.67 -15.80
N ASN A 48 3.54 -5.28 -16.52
CA ASN A 48 2.52 -4.51 -17.25
C ASN A 48 1.64 -3.67 -16.32
N CYS A 49 1.15 -4.26 -15.23
CA CYS A 49 0.31 -3.54 -14.28
C CYS A 49 1.10 -2.55 -13.45
N HIS A 50 2.41 -2.73 -13.33
CA HIS A 50 3.25 -1.86 -12.51
C HIS A 50 3.68 -0.60 -13.25
N ASN A 51 4.48 -0.73 -14.31
CA ASN A 51 5.06 0.45 -14.98
C ASN A 51 5.32 0.28 -16.47
N MET A 52 5.16 -0.92 -17.03
CA MET A 52 5.52 -1.19 -18.44
C MET A 52 4.33 -1.26 -19.37
N GLY A 53 3.10 -1.35 -18.86
CA GLY A 53 1.91 -1.38 -19.68
C GLY A 53 1.47 0.00 -20.14
N GLN A 54 0.29 0.05 -20.77
CA GLN A 54 -0.30 1.32 -21.19
C GLN A 54 -0.64 2.17 -19.97
N LYS A 55 -0.57 3.50 -20.14
CA LYS A 55 -0.75 4.44 -19.01
C LYS A 55 -2.05 4.25 -18.24
N LEU A 56 -3.13 3.94 -18.91
CA LEU A 56 -4.44 3.76 -18.27
C LEU A 56 -4.61 2.36 -17.66
N CYS A 57 -3.61 1.49 -17.81
CA CYS A 57 -3.66 0.12 -17.34
C CYS A 57 -2.52 -0.23 -16.37
N ARG A 58 -1.76 0.77 -15.94
CA ARG A 58 -0.64 0.55 -15.02
C ARG A 58 -0.73 1.50 -13.85
N ILE A 59 0.06 1.25 -12.80
CA ILE A 59 0.07 2.10 -11.60
C ILE A 59 0.87 3.37 -11.85
N HIS A 60 2.15 3.22 -12.22
CA HIS A 60 3.03 4.39 -12.37
C HIS A 60 2.67 5.22 -13.59
N GLU A 61 2.78 6.53 -13.44
CA GLU A 61 2.41 7.54 -14.43
C GLU A 61 0.90 7.57 -14.75
N ASN A 62 0.09 6.94 -13.91
CA ASN A 62 -1.37 7.01 -13.95
C ASN A 62 -1.82 7.69 -12.66
N PRO A 63 -2.15 9.00 -12.69
CA PRO A 63 -2.42 9.74 -11.44
C PRO A 63 -3.52 9.13 -10.57
N MET A 64 -4.59 8.62 -11.17
CA MET A 64 -5.65 7.98 -10.38
C MET A 64 -5.15 6.71 -9.71
N ALA A 65 -4.44 5.87 -10.45
CA ALA A 65 -3.91 4.62 -9.89
C ALA A 65 -2.87 4.89 -8.81
N GLU A 66 -2.04 5.90 -9.00
CA GLU A 66 -1.06 6.29 -7.97
C GLU A 66 -1.73 6.75 -6.69
N ARG A 67 -2.81 7.52 -6.80
CA ARG A 67 -3.57 7.93 -5.62
C ARG A 67 -4.23 6.74 -4.93
N LEU A 68 -4.87 5.86 -5.71
CA LEU A 68 -5.50 4.66 -5.15
C LEU A 68 -4.48 3.77 -4.45
N SER A 69 -3.27 3.65 -5.01
CA SER A 69 -2.18 2.91 -4.38
C SER A 69 -1.88 3.46 -2.99
N LYS A 70 -1.72 4.77 -2.88
CA LYS A 70 -1.43 5.40 -1.59
C LYS A 70 -2.59 5.28 -0.61
N MET A 71 -3.82 5.41 -1.10
CA MET A 71 -5.01 5.23 -0.27
C MET A 71 -5.11 3.81 0.27
N LEU A 72 -4.84 2.81 -0.57
CA LEU A 72 -4.83 1.41 -0.14
C LEU A 72 -3.76 1.17 0.92
N GLY A 73 -2.58 1.74 0.72
CA GLY A 73 -1.50 1.66 1.70
C GLY A 73 -1.91 2.23 3.04
N GLN A 74 -2.48 3.42 3.02
CA GLN A 74 -2.94 4.07 4.25
C GLN A 74 -4.04 3.27 4.95
N ALA A 75 -5.03 2.83 4.21
CA ALA A 75 -6.14 2.05 4.79
C ALA A 75 -5.63 0.75 5.42
N THR A 76 -4.72 0.07 4.74
CA THR A 76 -4.11 -1.17 5.27
C THR A 76 -3.32 -0.88 6.54
N TRP A 77 -2.52 0.18 6.54
CA TRP A 77 -1.72 0.56 7.70
C TRP A 77 -2.60 0.92 8.89
N GLU A 78 -3.64 1.71 8.67
CA GLU A 78 -4.56 2.13 9.73
C GLU A 78 -5.31 0.92 10.30
N LYS A 79 -5.73 0.00 9.45
CA LYS A 79 -6.37 -1.24 9.90
C LYS A 79 -5.43 -2.05 10.81
N GLU A 80 -4.20 -2.24 10.39
CA GLU A 80 -3.22 -2.98 11.19
C GLU A 80 -2.90 -2.27 12.50
N TRP A 81 -2.82 -0.94 12.47
CA TRP A 81 -2.58 -0.16 13.68
C TRP A 81 -3.70 -0.38 14.71
N ILE A 82 -4.95 -0.34 14.24
CA ILE A 82 -6.10 -0.57 15.12
C ILE A 82 -6.06 -1.97 15.71
N LEU A 83 -5.84 -2.98 14.86
CA LEU A 83 -5.79 -4.38 15.31
C LEU A 83 -4.66 -4.64 16.30
N THR A 84 -3.57 -3.91 16.20
CA THR A 84 -2.39 -4.11 17.04
C THR A 84 -2.46 -3.31 18.33
N ASN A 85 -3.04 -2.11 18.33
CA ASN A 85 -2.96 -1.18 19.45
C ASN A 85 -4.25 -1.04 20.24
N VAL A 86 -5.39 -1.49 19.71
CA VAL A 86 -6.68 -1.24 20.35
C VAL A 86 -7.49 -2.52 20.49
N PRO A 87 -7.70 -3.01 21.72
CA PRO A 87 -8.55 -4.19 21.94
C PRO A 87 -10.02 -3.95 21.61
N ASP A 88 -10.52 -2.72 21.83
CA ASP A 88 -11.90 -2.33 21.61
C ASP A 88 -11.99 -1.29 20.49
N CYS A 89 -12.25 -1.72 19.28
CA CYS A 89 -11.99 -0.95 18.07
C CYS A 89 -12.99 0.14 17.68
N GLY A 90 -14.01 0.46 18.45
CA GLY A 90 -15.12 1.30 17.98
C GLY A 90 -14.80 2.76 17.70
N LYS A 91 -13.84 3.39 18.39
CA LYS A 91 -13.62 4.84 18.32
C LYS A 91 -12.19 5.23 17.93
N GLU A 92 -11.41 4.30 17.42
CA GLU A 92 -9.97 4.51 17.29
C GLU A 92 -9.50 4.85 15.88
N SER A 93 -10.44 5.02 14.93
CA SER A 93 -10.06 5.39 13.56
C SER A 93 -9.37 6.75 13.51
N LYS A 94 -9.78 7.70 14.37
CA LYS A 94 -9.13 9.01 14.45
C LYS A 94 -7.69 8.91 14.94
N LYS A 95 -7.45 8.05 15.94
CA LYS A 95 -6.10 7.82 16.48
C LYS A 95 -5.21 7.14 15.43
N ALA A 96 -5.76 6.18 14.70
CA ALA A 96 -5.03 5.52 13.61
C ALA A 96 -4.65 6.54 12.54
N ARG A 97 -5.57 7.44 12.18
CA ARG A 97 -5.31 8.49 11.19
C ARG A 97 -4.21 9.44 11.65
N GLU A 98 -4.25 9.86 12.91
CA GLU A 98 -3.22 10.72 13.48
C GLU A 98 -1.86 10.01 13.51
N ALA A 99 -1.84 8.73 13.89
CA ALA A 99 -0.61 7.95 13.87
C ALA A 99 -0.04 7.82 12.47
N PHE A 100 -0.90 7.61 11.47
CA PHE A 100 -0.46 7.56 10.07
C PHE A 100 0.16 8.88 9.62
N ARG A 101 -0.50 10.02 9.92
CA ARG A 101 0.04 11.34 9.57
C ARG A 101 1.41 11.55 10.17
N LYS A 102 1.59 11.13 11.41
CA LYS A 102 2.86 11.26 12.11
C LYS A 102 3.98 10.48 11.42
N ARG A 103 3.66 9.26 10.97
CA ARG A 103 4.66 8.39 10.35
C ARG A 103 4.96 8.76 8.90
N TYR A 104 3.94 9.05 8.11
CA TYR A 104 4.06 9.30 6.68
C TYR A 104 4.03 10.78 6.29
N GLY A 105 3.76 11.66 7.25
CA GLY A 105 3.80 13.10 7.04
C GLY A 105 2.51 13.73 6.55
N ARG A 106 1.54 12.92 6.13
CA ARG A 106 0.26 13.41 5.64
C ARG A 106 -0.77 12.29 5.56
N SER A 107 -2.03 12.65 5.37
CA SER A 107 -3.10 11.70 5.05
C SER A 107 -3.42 11.74 3.56
N TYR A 108 -3.73 10.58 2.98
CA TYR A 108 -4.22 10.44 1.60
C TYR A 108 -5.73 10.17 1.56
N LEU A 109 -6.36 10.12 2.73
CA LEU A 109 -7.80 9.84 2.85
C LEU A 109 -8.57 10.98 3.48
#